data_71bd85f022b321a6af5b74a678822c4d
#
_entry.id   71bd85f022b321a6af5b74a678822c4d
#
_cell.length_a   1.000
_cell.length_b   1.000
_cell.length_c   1.000
_cell.angle_alpha   90.00
_cell.angle_beta   90.00
_cell.angle_gamma   90.00
#
_symmetry.space_group_name_H-M   'P 1'
#
loop_
_entity.id
_entity.type
_entity.pdbx_description
1 polymer ?
#
loop_
_entity_poly.entity_id
_entity_poly.type
_entity_poly.pdbx_seq_one_letter_code
_entity_poly.pdbx_strand_id
1 'polypeptide(L)'
;MTGHDDFRIRPGRIRSTRAPRTKPFLAQTLRAAQRAGGLSRGSRSRGSKFGRGRAASLAATRLLNNRARSAMVKARVVRRMRSPGAMRAHIGYLQRDGVTRDGTPGKLFDAAGDDADGRAFAERCEGDRHHFRFIVSPDDAGELANLRIFTRELMDQASRDLGTRLDWVAVDHWNTEHPHVHILVRGRADDGNDLVISRDYISTGLRARAGDLVTRELGPRSELEIRQVLEAEVTAERWTRLDRALAREAGAADGVIDLRPDGIAGGDSLREIRIGRMRTLERLGVAAPAGPAQWVLAADAQPRLRALGERGDIIKRLHNTIAKDGPARAPSSWALEGERHGEPVIGRLMARGLDDELRGTAFAIVDGIDGRVHHLKLPDIESAGNGPIGAIVEFRRFDDARGRARIALVVRSDVALEQQVSAEGATWLDRQLVAREPTDLSRAGFGAEVRTALERRIDVLAEQGLARRNGEKVTLGRNLVETLRRRELEAVGRRLAEESGLAHLAADAGEQISGVYRRRLSLASGRFAMIDNGLGFQLVPWTPSLEHQLGKQVSGIAGPANVEWSFGRKRGLAL
;
A
#
# COMPACT_ATOMS: atom_id res chain seq x y z
N MET A 1 53.42 56.51 43.24
CA MET A 1 52.13 56.95 43.82
C MET A 1 51.12 55.97 43.29
N THR A 2 50.79 55.03 44.15
CA THR A 2 49.99 53.82 43.84
C THR A 2 48.65 53.99 44.47
N GLY A 3 47.58 54.00 43.63
CA GLY A 3 46.21 53.99 44.08
C GLY A 3 45.65 52.55 44.06
N HIS A 4 45.34 52.03 45.21
CA HIS A 4 44.66 50.80 45.42
C HIS A 4 43.14 51.08 45.33
N ASP A 5 42.45 50.52 44.36
CA ASP A 5 40.97 50.46 44.28
C ASP A 5 40.50 49.23 45.08
N ASP A 6 39.92 49.50 46.24
CA ASP A 6 39.26 48.53 47.10
C ASP A 6 37.87 48.16 46.53
N PHE A 7 37.78 46.99 45.91
CA PHE A 7 36.50 46.41 45.48
C PHE A 7 35.72 45.83 46.70
N ARG A 8 34.79 46.58 47.26
CA ARG A 8 33.85 46.09 48.28
C ARG A 8 32.68 45.35 47.64
N ILE A 9 32.69 44.02 47.71
CA ILE A 9 31.55 43.18 47.36
C ILE A 9 30.45 43.35 48.46
N ARG A 10 29.32 43.94 48.12
CA ARG A 10 28.14 43.97 48.98
C ARG A 10 27.33 42.69 48.76
N PRO A 11 27.13 41.83 49.79
CA PRO A 11 26.28 40.64 49.66
C PRO A 11 24.82 41.12 49.55
N GLY A 12 24.19 40.82 48.43
CA GLY A 12 22.77 41.04 48.22
C GLY A 12 21.91 40.20 49.16
N ARG A 13 20.82 40.73 49.67
CA ARG A 13 19.86 40.07 50.57
C ARG A 13 19.41 38.72 49.96
N ILE A 14 19.74 37.61 50.62
CA ILE A 14 19.18 36.27 50.33
C ILE A 14 17.72 36.27 50.76
N ARG A 15 16.80 36.36 49.80
CA ARG A 15 15.42 36.03 50.05
C ARG A 15 15.32 34.52 50.17
N SER A 16 14.88 33.99 51.32
CA SER A 16 14.57 32.59 51.52
C SER A 16 13.32 32.24 50.71
N THR A 17 13.50 31.78 49.50
CA THR A 17 12.49 31.08 48.73
C THR A 17 12.56 29.61 49.08
N ARG A 18 11.41 28.99 49.38
CA ARG A 18 11.22 27.55 49.62
C ARG A 18 12.17 26.74 48.80
N ALA A 19 12.91 25.80 49.43
CA ALA A 19 13.86 24.93 48.79
C ALA A 19 13.27 24.34 47.48
N PRO A 20 13.90 24.59 46.33
CA PRO A 20 13.45 23.94 45.12
C PRO A 20 13.68 22.44 45.29
N ARG A 21 12.62 21.62 45.12
CA ARG A 21 12.78 20.17 45.05
C ARG A 21 13.89 19.88 44.09
N THR A 22 14.97 19.25 44.57
CA THR A 22 16.12 18.85 43.79
C THR A 22 15.64 17.99 42.64
N LYS A 23 15.70 18.51 41.43
CA LYS A 23 15.40 17.74 40.22
C LYS A 23 16.43 16.63 40.11
N PRO A 24 16.04 15.38 39.88
CA PRO A 24 16.99 14.29 39.70
C PRO A 24 18.03 14.67 38.65
N PHE A 25 19.27 14.36 38.90
CA PHE A 25 20.39 14.63 37.98
C PHE A 25 20.13 14.14 36.56
N LEU A 26 19.45 12.99 36.42
CA LEU A 26 18.98 12.40 35.17
C LEU A 26 18.03 13.33 34.38
N ALA A 27 17.13 14.04 35.06
CA ALA A 27 16.23 14.99 34.42
C ALA A 27 16.96 16.23 33.91
N GLN A 28 18.06 16.62 34.57
CA GLN A 28 18.90 17.73 34.13
C GLN A 28 19.79 17.33 32.94
N THR A 29 20.37 16.12 32.94
CA THR A 29 21.17 15.59 31.83
C THR A 29 20.30 15.34 30.59
N LEU A 30 19.10 14.81 30.74
CA LEU A 30 18.12 14.66 29.63
C LEU A 30 17.73 16.01 29.00
N ARG A 31 17.50 17.03 29.82
CA ARG A 31 17.22 18.38 29.31
C ARG A 31 18.43 18.99 28.61
N ALA A 32 19.63 18.73 29.09
CA ALA A 32 20.87 19.16 28.43
C ALA A 32 21.07 18.44 27.11
N ALA A 33 20.86 17.11 27.05
CA ALA A 33 20.90 16.31 25.83
C ALA A 33 19.82 16.71 24.81
N GLN A 34 18.59 16.99 25.26
CA GLN A 34 17.50 17.48 24.41
C GLN A 34 17.80 18.89 23.83
N ARG A 35 18.49 19.74 24.57
CA ARG A 35 18.91 21.06 24.09
C ARG A 35 20.10 20.95 23.11
N ALA A 36 21.03 20.04 23.34
CA ALA A 36 22.19 19.81 22.50
C ALA A 36 21.82 19.06 21.21
N GLY A 37 20.82 18.19 21.24
CA GLY A 37 20.38 17.37 20.09
C GLY A 37 19.39 18.03 19.14
N GLY A 38 19.10 19.33 19.25
CA GLY A 38 18.22 20.05 18.31
C GLY A 38 16.79 19.48 18.22
N LEU A 39 16.32 18.75 19.25
CA LEU A 39 14.94 18.27 19.30
C LEU A 39 14.01 19.47 19.44
N SER A 40 13.47 19.91 18.31
CA SER A 40 12.37 20.86 18.29
C SER A 40 11.28 20.32 19.22
N ARG A 41 10.97 21.06 20.25
CA ARG A 41 9.68 20.94 20.95
C ARG A 41 8.66 20.77 19.86
N GLY A 42 7.97 19.64 19.83
CA GLY A 42 6.88 19.44 18.91
C GLY A 42 6.03 20.70 18.95
N SER A 43 6.10 21.49 17.90
CA SER A 43 5.30 22.67 17.72
C SER A 43 3.89 22.23 18.08
N ARG A 44 3.32 22.77 19.15
CA ARG A 44 1.88 22.79 19.29
C ARG A 44 1.43 23.49 18.03
N SER A 45 1.15 22.72 16.99
CA SER A 45 0.59 23.19 15.75
C SER A 45 -0.61 24.00 16.18
N ARG A 46 -0.51 25.33 16.10
CA ARG A 46 -1.68 26.20 16.17
C ARG A 46 -2.56 25.68 15.05
N GLY A 47 -3.62 24.92 15.45
CA GLY A 47 -4.53 24.29 14.52
C GLY A 47 -4.93 25.32 13.49
N SER A 48 -4.81 24.99 12.21
CA SER A 48 -5.25 25.87 11.15
C SER A 48 -6.67 26.32 11.46
N LYS A 49 -6.89 27.62 11.52
CA LYS A 49 -8.25 28.20 11.74
C LYS A 49 -9.12 28.05 10.48
N PHE A 50 -8.56 27.43 9.43
CA PHE A 50 -9.18 27.30 8.13
C PHE A 50 -9.83 25.92 7.95
N GLY A 51 -11.01 25.89 7.36
CA GLY A 51 -11.76 24.66 7.04
C GLY A 51 -12.99 24.43 7.92
N ARG A 52 -13.94 23.66 7.36
CA ARG A 52 -15.25 23.33 7.98
C ARG A 52 -15.09 22.31 9.11
N GLY A 53 -16.02 22.25 10.04
CA GLY A 53 -16.12 21.21 11.09
C GLY A 53 -15.32 21.43 12.36
N ARG A 54 -14.60 22.54 12.53
CA ARG A 54 -13.78 22.80 13.73
C ARG A 54 -14.59 22.87 15.03
N ALA A 55 -15.69 23.60 15.01
CA ALA A 55 -16.57 23.72 16.19
C ALA A 55 -17.19 22.36 16.55
N ALA A 56 -17.62 21.60 15.54
CA ALA A 56 -18.15 20.25 15.71
C ALA A 56 -17.10 19.28 16.29
N SER A 57 -15.81 19.39 15.86
CA SER A 57 -14.72 18.61 16.44
C SER A 57 -14.55 18.85 17.94
N LEU A 58 -14.58 20.09 18.37
CA LEU A 58 -14.49 20.45 19.79
C LEU A 58 -15.68 19.93 20.60
N ALA A 59 -16.90 20.02 20.03
CA ALA A 59 -18.10 19.50 20.67
C ALA A 59 -18.08 17.97 20.79
N ALA A 60 -17.72 17.26 19.71
CA ALA A 60 -17.65 15.80 19.69
C ALA A 60 -16.61 15.24 20.69
N THR A 61 -15.44 15.87 20.80
CA THR A 61 -14.39 15.42 21.72
C THR A 61 -14.79 15.54 23.19
N ARG A 62 -15.67 16.47 23.54
CA ARG A 62 -16.18 16.66 24.92
C ARG A 62 -17.17 15.58 25.35
N LEU A 63 -17.82 14.91 24.41
CA LEU A 63 -18.85 13.89 24.69
C LEU A 63 -18.24 12.51 25.00
N LEU A 64 -16.98 12.26 24.62
CA LEU A 64 -16.32 10.98 24.83
C LEU A 64 -15.83 10.85 26.29
N ASN A 65 -16.32 9.86 27.00
CA ASN A 65 -15.83 9.45 28.32
C ASN A 65 -14.79 8.32 28.18
N ASN A 66 -14.12 7.95 29.28
CA ASN A 66 -13.07 6.92 29.28
C ASN A 66 -13.56 5.51 28.89
N ARG A 67 -14.86 5.25 28.90
CA ARG A 67 -15.49 3.97 28.54
C ARG A 67 -16.02 3.94 27.10
N ALA A 68 -15.89 5.05 26.38
CA ALA A 68 -16.31 5.09 24.99
C ALA A 68 -15.50 4.10 24.14
N ARG A 69 -16.19 3.37 23.25
CA ARG A 69 -15.55 2.56 22.22
C ARG A 69 -14.83 3.48 21.25
N SER A 70 -13.77 3.00 20.65
CA SER A 70 -12.96 3.82 19.76
C SER A 70 -13.02 3.32 18.32
N ALA A 71 -12.66 4.20 17.40
CA ALA A 71 -12.46 3.86 16.01
C ALA A 71 -11.15 4.45 15.53
N MET A 72 -10.42 3.70 14.73
CA MET A 72 -9.26 4.23 14.00
C MET A 72 -9.77 4.95 12.75
N VAL A 73 -9.40 6.22 12.62
CA VAL A 73 -9.66 6.99 11.39
C VAL A 73 -8.33 7.48 10.86
N LYS A 74 -7.98 7.02 9.67
CA LYS A 74 -6.87 7.55 8.88
C LYS A 74 -7.44 8.37 7.73
N ALA A 75 -6.79 9.48 7.38
CA ALA A 75 -7.25 10.35 6.31
C ALA A 75 -6.09 10.88 5.47
N ARG A 76 -6.34 11.07 4.18
CA ARG A 76 -5.42 11.71 3.25
C ARG A 76 -6.17 12.62 2.29
N VAL A 77 -5.60 13.79 2.05
CA VAL A 77 -6.01 14.68 0.96
C VAL A 77 -5.12 14.39 -0.25
N VAL A 78 -5.71 13.89 -1.32
CA VAL A 78 -5.02 13.62 -2.57
C VAL A 78 -5.23 14.81 -3.49
N ARG A 79 -4.17 15.57 -3.72
CA ARG A 79 -4.18 16.73 -4.61
C ARG A 79 -3.80 16.28 -6.01
N ARG A 80 -4.50 16.76 -7.02
CA ARG A 80 -4.29 16.47 -8.45
C ARG A 80 -3.93 15.01 -8.73
N MET A 81 -4.82 14.29 -9.35
CA MET A 81 -4.53 12.96 -9.85
C MET A 81 -3.41 13.01 -10.88
N ARG A 82 -2.46 12.07 -10.80
CA ARG A 82 -1.32 12.01 -11.73
C ARG A 82 -1.73 11.61 -13.14
N SER A 83 -2.82 10.86 -13.27
CA SER A 83 -3.43 10.45 -14.55
C SER A 83 -4.95 10.46 -14.44
N PRO A 84 -5.68 10.66 -15.55
CA PRO A 84 -7.15 10.59 -15.58
C PRO A 84 -7.72 9.22 -15.14
N GLY A 85 -6.94 8.15 -15.26
CA GLY A 85 -7.34 6.78 -14.87
C GLY A 85 -7.05 6.40 -13.42
N ALA A 86 -6.26 7.19 -12.68
CA ALA A 86 -5.78 6.80 -11.35
C ALA A 86 -6.91 6.64 -10.30
N MET A 87 -8.01 7.38 -10.40
CA MET A 87 -9.18 7.19 -9.55
C MET A 87 -9.87 5.86 -9.86
N ARG A 88 -10.10 5.56 -11.14
CA ARG A 88 -10.73 4.29 -11.57
C ARG A 88 -9.89 3.09 -11.18
N ALA A 89 -8.56 3.17 -11.37
CA ALA A 89 -7.64 2.12 -10.94
C ALA A 89 -7.69 1.90 -9.42
N HIS A 90 -7.76 2.98 -8.64
CA HIS A 90 -7.90 2.89 -7.19
C HIS A 90 -9.24 2.29 -6.76
N ILE A 91 -10.34 2.72 -7.36
CA ILE A 91 -11.69 2.15 -7.12
C ILE A 91 -11.70 0.66 -7.48
N GLY A 92 -11.21 0.29 -8.67
CA GLY A 92 -11.11 -1.11 -9.08
C GLY A 92 -10.28 -1.98 -8.13
N TYR A 93 -9.21 -1.42 -7.57
CA TYR A 93 -8.45 -2.11 -6.54
C TYR A 93 -9.24 -2.29 -5.23
N LEU A 94 -10.01 -1.30 -4.80
CA LEU A 94 -10.84 -1.42 -3.60
C LEU A 94 -11.93 -2.50 -3.76
N GLN A 95 -12.41 -2.71 -4.97
CA GLN A 95 -13.41 -3.74 -5.32
C GLN A 95 -12.80 -5.12 -5.63
N ARG A 96 -11.51 -5.34 -5.40
CA ARG A 96 -10.83 -6.61 -5.68
C ARG A 96 -11.49 -7.82 -5.04
N ASP A 97 -11.23 -8.99 -5.59
CA ASP A 97 -11.70 -10.27 -5.04
C ASP A 97 -11.25 -10.50 -3.60
N GLY A 98 -12.06 -11.22 -2.83
CA GLY A 98 -11.72 -11.70 -1.50
C GLY A 98 -11.84 -10.67 -0.38
N VAL A 99 -12.40 -9.48 -0.60
CA VAL A 99 -12.48 -8.44 0.44
C VAL A 99 -13.74 -8.49 1.30
N THR A 100 -14.80 -9.15 0.85
CA THR A 100 -16.05 -9.33 1.60
C THR A 100 -15.95 -10.46 2.63
N ARG A 101 -16.94 -10.58 3.51
CA ARG A 101 -17.04 -11.72 4.46
C ARG A 101 -17.05 -13.06 3.75
N ASP A 102 -17.70 -13.13 2.59
CA ASP A 102 -17.89 -14.36 1.81
C ASP A 102 -16.77 -14.59 0.78
N GLY A 103 -15.72 -13.77 0.79
CA GLY A 103 -14.61 -13.85 -0.16
C GLY A 103 -14.93 -13.39 -1.57
N THR A 104 -16.08 -12.75 -1.78
CA THR A 104 -16.47 -12.18 -3.08
C THR A 104 -15.84 -10.81 -3.33
N PRO A 105 -15.90 -10.29 -4.57
CA PRO A 105 -15.46 -8.92 -4.87
C PRO A 105 -16.20 -7.88 -4.04
N GLY A 106 -15.47 -6.83 -3.62
CA GLY A 106 -16.07 -5.69 -2.93
C GLY A 106 -17.05 -4.94 -3.81
N LYS A 107 -18.19 -4.54 -3.23
CA LYS A 107 -19.18 -3.69 -3.90
C LYS A 107 -19.09 -2.28 -3.36
N LEU A 108 -19.07 -1.30 -4.25
CA LEU A 108 -19.22 0.10 -3.87
C LEU A 108 -20.62 0.36 -3.35
N PHE A 109 -20.69 1.16 -2.30
CA PHE A 109 -21.94 1.69 -1.78
C PHE A 109 -21.80 3.19 -1.51
N ASP A 110 -22.93 3.88 -1.43
CA ASP A 110 -23.00 5.30 -1.14
C ASP A 110 -24.15 5.63 -0.17
N ALA A 111 -24.52 6.88 -0.12
CA ALA A 111 -25.65 7.33 0.70
C ALA A 111 -27.00 6.76 0.24
N ALA A 112 -27.15 6.44 -1.05
CA ALA A 112 -28.41 6.03 -1.65
C ALA A 112 -28.60 4.50 -1.67
N GLY A 113 -27.50 3.72 -1.81
CA GLY A 113 -27.63 2.28 -1.99
C GLY A 113 -26.33 1.49 -1.90
N ASP A 114 -26.43 0.17 -2.11
CA ASP A 114 -25.34 -0.80 -1.99
C ASP A 114 -24.67 -1.15 -3.33
N ASP A 115 -25.01 -0.44 -4.40
CA ASP A 115 -24.47 -0.65 -5.75
C ASP A 115 -24.19 0.71 -6.41
N ALA A 116 -23.17 1.40 -5.91
CA ALA A 116 -22.77 2.71 -6.42
C ALA A 116 -21.94 2.58 -7.69
N ASP A 117 -22.18 3.45 -8.67
CA ASP A 117 -21.41 3.50 -9.92
C ASP A 117 -20.06 4.22 -9.69
N GLY A 118 -19.00 3.42 -9.55
CA GLY A 118 -17.64 3.92 -9.38
C GLY A 118 -17.11 4.68 -10.59
N ARG A 119 -17.59 4.37 -11.80
CA ARG A 119 -17.20 5.08 -13.01
C ARG A 119 -17.80 6.49 -13.02
N ALA A 120 -19.09 6.59 -12.77
CA ALA A 120 -19.79 7.88 -12.67
C ALA A 120 -19.19 8.75 -11.55
N PHE A 121 -18.84 8.14 -10.39
CA PHE A 121 -18.15 8.86 -9.31
C PHE A 121 -16.78 9.39 -9.76
N ALA A 122 -15.96 8.56 -10.43
CA ALA A 122 -14.65 8.96 -10.92
C ALA A 122 -14.75 10.11 -11.94
N GLU A 123 -15.75 10.05 -12.85
CA GLU A 123 -16.05 11.10 -13.83
C GLU A 123 -16.44 12.43 -13.15
N ARG A 124 -17.27 12.38 -12.09
CA ARG A 124 -17.60 13.58 -11.30
C ARG A 124 -16.40 14.21 -10.58
N CYS A 125 -15.38 13.41 -10.27
CA CYS A 125 -14.14 13.89 -9.66
C CYS A 125 -13.12 14.42 -10.67
N GLU A 126 -13.34 14.23 -11.98
CA GLU A 126 -12.45 14.79 -13.02
C GLU A 126 -12.46 16.31 -12.97
N GLY A 127 -11.26 16.90 -12.91
CA GLY A 127 -11.11 18.35 -12.80
C GLY A 127 -11.18 18.92 -11.39
N ASP A 128 -11.53 18.13 -10.38
CA ASP A 128 -11.50 18.58 -9.00
C ASP A 128 -10.05 18.79 -8.53
N ARG A 129 -9.84 19.82 -7.71
CA ARG A 129 -8.51 20.17 -7.18
C ARG A 129 -7.91 19.06 -6.30
N HIS A 130 -8.78 18.33 -5.57
CA HIS A 130 -8.40 17.27 -4.66
C HIS A 130 -9.61 16.37 -4.35
N HIS A 131 -9.33 15.24 -3.70
CA HIS A 131 -10.33 14.40 -3.05
C HIS A 131 -9.79 13.90 -1.71
N PHE A 132 -10.67 13.39 -0.87
CA PHE A 132 -10.29 12.81 0.42
C PHE A 132 -10.40 11.29 0.36
N ARG A 133 -9.46 10.63 0.99
CA ARG A 133 -9.48 9.19 1.27
C ARG A 133 -9.51 9.01 2.77
N PHE A 134 -10.47 8.23 3.24
CA PHE A 134 -10.55 7.85 4.64
C PHE A 134 -10.52 6.33 4.75
N ILE A 135 -9.91 5.83 5.83
CA ILE A 135 -10.03 4.46 6.29
C ILE A 135 -10.59 4.55 7.69
N VAL A 136 -11.76 3.96 7.89
CA VAL A 136 -12.45 3.92 9.18
C VAL A 136 -12.53 2.48 9.65
N SER A 137 -11.87 2.17 10.77
CA SER A 137 -11.89 0.86 11.39
C SER A 137 -12.37 0.99 12.84
N PRO A 138 -13.62 0.65 13.13
CA PRO A 138 -14.10 0.49 14.50
C PRO A 138 -13.31 -0.59 15.22
N ASP A 139 -12.95 -0.40 16.48
CA ASP A 139 -12.18 -1.40 17.24
C ASP A 139 -12.91 -2.75 17.30
N ASP A 140 -14.23 -2.74 17.40
CA ASP A 140 -15.08 -3.91 17.53
C ASP A 140 -15.95 -4.10 16.25
N ALA A 141 -15.37 -3.85 15.08
CA ALA A 141 -16.09 -3.88 13.80
C ALA A 141 -16.78 -5.23 13.50
N GLY A 142 -16.24 -6.33 14.02
CA GLY A 142 -16.84 -7.66 13.88
C GLY A 142 -18.17 -7.84 14.61
N GLU A 143 -18.42 -7.05 15.66
CA GLU A 143 -19.62 -7.08 16.50
C GLU A 143 -20.72 -6.13 15.98
N LEU A 144 -20.37 -5.17 15.11
CA LEU A 144 -21.34 -4.28 14.49
C LEU A 144 -22.27 -5.08 13.57
N ALA A 145 -23.55 -4.78 13.62
CA ALA A 145 -24.56 -5.45 12.79
C ALA A 145 -24.27 -5.23 11.30
N ASN A 146 -23.91 -4.01 10.90
CA ASN A 146 -23.66 -3.67 9.49
C ASN A 146 -22.72 -2.46 9.36
N LEU A 147 -21.52 -2.68 8.84
CA LEU A 147 -20.54 -1.62 8.58
C LEU A 147 -21.01 -0.58 7.54
N ARG A 148 -21.89 -0.95 6.60
CA ARG A 148 -22.41 -0.02 5.59
C ARG A 148 -23.42 0.95 6.23
N ILE A 149 -24.29 0.46 7.10
CA ILE A 149 -25.22 1.31 7.88
C ILE A 149 -24.42 2.25 8.76
N PHE A 150 -23.45 1.72 9.54
CA PHE A 150 -22.54 2.53 10.34
C PHE A 150 -21.87 3.63 9.51
N THR A 151 -21.39 3.30 8.31
CA THR A 151 -20.70 4.26 7.42
C THR A 151 -21.65 5.36 6.94
N ARG A 152 -22.88 5.02 6.56
CA ARG A 152 -23.90 6.01 6.16
C ARG A 152 -24.22 6.97 7.29
N GLU A 153 -24.43 6.46 8.49
CA GLU A 153 -24.67 7.32 9.66
C GLU A 153 -23.48 8.23 9.96
N LEU A 154 -22.23 7.71 9.85
CA LEU A 154 -21.02 8.49 10.04
C LEU A 154 -20.91 9.60 9.00
N MET A 155 -21.16 9.31 7.73
CA MET A 155 -21.05 10.28 6.65
C MET A 155 -22.19 11.31 6.67
N ASP A 156 -23.39 10.91 7.11
CA ASP A 156 -24.48 11.82 7.33
C ASP A 156 -24.20 12.78 8.51
N GLN A 157 -23.65 12.27 9.61
CA GLN A 157 -23.19 13.11 10.71
C GLN A 157 -22.04 14.03 10.28
N ALA A 158 -21.12 13.54 9.45
CA ALA A 158 -20.04 14.35 8.88
C ALA A 158 -20.59 15.47 7.98
N SER A 159 -21.60 15.19 7.17
CA SER A 159 -22.28 16.19 6.34
C SER A 159 -22.90 17.31 7.20
N ARG A 160 -23.58 16.95 8.29
CA ARG A 160 -24.12 17.93 9.25
C ARG A 160 -23.02 18.77 9.91
N ASP A 161 -21.96 18.12 10.39
CA ASP A 161 -20.83 18.79 11.07
C ASP A 161 -20.09 19.75 10.14
N LEU A 162 -20.01 19.41 8.85
CA LEU A 162 -19.34 20.22 7.83
C LEU A 162 -20.26 21.27 7.17
N GLY A 163 -21.58 21.18 7.41
CA GLY A 163 -22.57 22.07 6.83
C GLY A 163 -22.64 21.99 5.32
N THR A 164 -22.48 20.80 4.74
CA THR A 164 -22.57 20.53 3.30
C THR A 164 -22.84 19.05 3.08
N ARG A 165 -23.66 18.72 2.07
CA ARG A 165 -23.87 17.35 1.64
C ARG A 165 -22.59 16.83 0.97
N LEU A 166 -22.10 15.69 1.44
CA LEU A 166 -20.91 15.06 0.90
C LEU A 166 -21.26 14.12 -0.26
N ASP A 167 -20.53 14.22 -1.37
CA ASP A 167 -20.53 13.23 -2.47
C ASP A 167 -19.42 12.22 -2.18
N TRP A 168 -19.80 10.96 -1.89
CA TRP A 168 -18.86 9.94 -1.47
C TRP A 168 -19.29 8.54 -1.94
N VAL A 169 -18.29 7.65 -2.08
CA VAL A 169 -18.48 6.21 -2.25
C VAL A 169 -17.59 5.45 -1.27
N ALA A 170 -17.96 4.24 -0.90
CA ALA A 170 -17.22 3.43 0.04
C ALA A 170 -17.23 1.94 -0.32
N VAL A 171 -16.25 1.19 0.22
CA VAL A 171 -16.16 -0.28 0.17
C VAL A 171 -15.78 -0.80 1.54
N ASP A 172 -16.46 -1.81 2.03
CA ASP A 172 -16.14 -2.51 3.26
C ASP A 172 -15.19 -3.69 3.01
N HIS A 173 -14.13 -3.78 3.81
CA HIS A 173 -13.11 -4.83 3.74
C HIS A 173 -13.13 -5.68 5.01
N TRP A 174 -13.27 -7.01 4.83
CA TRP A 174 -13.39 -7.99 5.90
C TRP A 174 -12.24 -9.01 5.93
N ASN A 175 -11.37 -8.98 4.93
CA ASN A 175 -10.27 -9.93 4.77
C ASN A 175 -9.02 -9.61 5.62
N THR A 176 -9.17 -8.80 6.64
CA THR A 176 -8.10 -8.39 7.58
C THR A 176 -8.53 -8.69 9.01
N GLU A 177 -7.56 -8.77 9.93
CA GLU A 177 -7.82 -8.92 11.38
C GLU A 177 -8.70 -7.77 11.94
N HIS A 178 -8.72 -6.63 11.25
CA HIS A 178 -9.49 -5.44 11.63
C HIS A 178 -10.39 -5.01 10.47
N PRO A 179 -11.64 -5.44 10.42
CA PRO A 179 -12.59 -4.99 9.39
C PRO A 179 -12.67 -3.46 9.36
N HIS A 180 -12.70 -2.91 8.15
CA HIS A 180 -12.65 -1.46 7.96
C HIS A 180 -13.34 -1.04 6.67
N VAL A 181 -13.62 0.24 6.56
CA VAL A 181 -14.25 0.81 5.39
C VAL A 181 -13.35 1.85 4.75
N HIS A 182 -13.15 1.72 3.43
CA HIS A 182 -12.55 2.74 2.60
C HIS A 182 -13.62 3.71 2.12
N ILE A 183 -13.43 5.00 2.36
CA ILE A 183 -14.35 6.04 1.95
C ILE A 183 -13.62 7.04 1.06
N LEU A 184 -14.13 7.25 -0.14
CA LEU A 184 -13.66 8.27 -1.06
C LEU A 184 -14.66 9.43 -1.04
N VAL A 185 -14.21 10.63 -0.73
CA VAL A 185 -15.06 11.82 -0.69
C VAL A 185 -14.57 12.80 -1.74
N ARG A 186 -15.47 13.26 -2.57
CA ARG A 186 -15.20 14.27 -3.57
C ARG A 186 -14.73 15.58 -2.95
N GLY A 187 -13.81 16.26 -3.60
CA GLY A 187 -13.22 17.52 -3.11
C GLY A 187 -14.08 18.75 -3.35
N ARG A 188 -15.38 18.59 -3.64
CA ARG A 188 -16.34 19.69 -3.83
C ARG A 188 -17.50 19.60 -2.86
N ALA A 189 -17.90 20.75 -2.34
CA ALA A 189 -19.10 20.92 -1.54
C ALA A 189 -20.33 21.04 -2.47
N ASP A 190 -21.54 20.93 -1.90
CA ASP A 190 -22.80 21.05 -2.64
C ASP A 190 -23.06 22.45 -3.23
N ASP A 191 -22.38 23.48 -2.70
CA ASP A 191 -22.37 24.84 -3.21
C ASP A 191 -21.42 25.03 -4.43
N GLY A 192 -20.77 23.96 -4.89
CA GLY A 192 -19.84 23.95 -6.02
C GLY A 192 -18.44 24.49 -5.71
N ASN A 193 -18.16 24.91 -4.47
CA ASN A 193 -16.85 25.34 -4.03
C ASN A 193 -15.95 24.15 -3.64
N ASP A 194 -14.64 24.38 -3.56
CA ASP A 194 -13.70 23.39 -3.05
C ASP A 194 -14.06 23.02 -1.60
N LEU A 195 -14.22 21.72 -1.32
CA LEU A 195 -14.47 21.22 0.03
C LEU A 195 -13.19 21.31 0.85
N VAL A 196 -13.18 22.16 1.87
CA VAL A 196 -12.05 22.32 2.78
C VAL A 196 -12.45 21.88 4.18
N ILE A 197 -11.95 20.71 4.61
CA ILE A 197 -12.20 20.16 5.93
C ILE A 197 -11.08 20.60 6.88
N SER A 198 -11.42 21.06 8.09
CA SER A 198 -10.41 21.45 9.07
C SER A 198 -9.56 20.25 9.49
N ARG A 199 -8.27 20.49 9.76
CA ARG A 199 -7.36 19.44 10.22
C ARG A 199 -7.83 18.82 11.53
N ASP A 200 -8.42 19.63 12.43
CA ASP A 200 -8.94 19.18 13.72
C ASP A 200 -10.11 18.20 13.53
N TYR A 201 -11.00 18.47 12.54
CA TYR A 201 -12.08 17.56 12.23
C TYR A 201 -11.58 16.25 11.64
N ILE A 202 -10.61 16.30 10.71
CA ILE A 202 -9.99 15.10 10.12
C ILE A 202 -9.30 14.24 11.19
N SER A 203 -8.56 14.87 12.11
CA SER A 203 -7.72 14.14 13.08
C SER A 203 -8.46 13.65 14.32
N THR A 204 -9.48 14.38 14.77
CA THR A 204 -10.19 14.14 16.03
C THR A 204 -11.70 14.10 15.87
N GLY A 205 -12.30 15.02 15.14
CA GLY A 205 -13.76 15.13 15.04
C GLY A 205 -14.41 13.89 14.45
N LEU A 206 -13.96 13.44 13.27
CA LEU A 206 -14.53 12.27 12.62
C LEU A 206 -14.29 10.99 13.42
N ARG A 207 -13.13 10.87 14.11
CA ARG A 207 -12.83 9.76 15.00
C ARG A 207 -13.76 9.74 16.21
N ALA A 208 -14.02 10.90 16.80
CA ALA A 208 -14.93 11.02 17.93
C ALA A 208 -16.36 10.62 17.53
N ARG A 209 -16.83 11.06 16.35
CA ARG A 209 -18.13 10.64 15.81
C ARG A 209 -18.22 9.14 15.56
N ALA A 210 -17.18 8.56 14.97
CA ALA A 210 -17.12 7.11 14.75
C ALA A 210 -17.18 6.34 16.08
N GLY A 211 -16.41 6.75 17.10
CA GLY A 211 -16.44 6.15 18.44
C GLY A 211 -17.79 6.30 19.15
N ASP A 212 -18.45 7.44 19.00
CA ASP A 212 -19.80 7.68 19.53
C ASP A 212 -20.84 6.75 18.91
N LEU A 213 -20.79 6.55 17.58
CA LEU A 213 -21.66 5.62 16.87
C LEU A 213 -21.46 4.18 17.34
N VAL A 214 -20.22 3.71 17.44
CA VAL A 214 -19.91 2.35 17.95
C VAL A 214 -20.39 2.19 19.39
N THR A 215 -20.16 3.20 20.24
CA THR A 215 -20.59 3.15 21.64
C THR A 215 -22.11 3.15 21.78
N ARG A 216 -22.83 3.82 20.88
CA ARG A 216 -24.29 3.83 20.85
C ARG A 216 -24.86 2.47 20.46
N GLU A 217 -24.24 1.78 19.50
CA GLU A 217 -24.69 0.48 19.02
C GLU A 217 -24.32 -0.66 19.98
N LEU A 218 -23.06 -0.70 20.46
CA LEU A 218 -22.54 -1.82 21.26
C LEU A 218 -22.52 -1.55 22.77
N GLY A 219 -22.89 -0.35 23.20
CA GLY A 219 -22.76 0.08 24.60
C GLY A 219 -21.33 0.49 24.98
N PRO A 220 -21.14 1.12 26.16
CA PRO A 220 -19.83 1.47 26.67
C PRO A 220 -19.04 0.22 27.06
N ARG A 221 -17.71 0.28 26.93
CA ARG A 221 -16.84 -0.82 27.37
C ARG A 221 -16.91 -1.08 28.86
N SER A 222 -16.96 -2.34 29.22
CA SER A 222 -16.77 -2.79 30.60
C SER A 222 -15.30 -2.61 31.04
N GLU A 223 -15.06 -2.58 32.35
CA GLU A 223 -13.69 -2.53 32.89
C GLU A 223 -12.87 -3.76 32.51
N LEU A 224 -13.52 -4.92 32.39
CA LEU A 224 -12.88 -6.16 31.96
C LEU A 224 -12.40 -6.07 30.50
N GLU A 225 -13.24 -5.60 29.58
CA GLU A 225 -12.85 -5.39 28.17
C GLU A 225 -11.69 -4.40 28.04
N ILE A 226 -11.73 -3.29 28.79
CA ILE A 226 -10.65 -2.30 28.80
C ILE A 226 -9.35 -2.96 29.25
N ARG A 227 -9.40 -3.74 30.33
CA ARG A 227 -8.23 -4.45 30.87
C ARG A 227 -7.67 -5.46 29.89
N GLN A 228 -8.50 -6.30 29.28
CA GLN A 228 -8.09 -7.28 28.27
C GLN A 228 -7.40 -6.64 27.07
N VAL A 229 -7.94 -5.53 26.55
CA VAL A 229 -7.32 -4.79 25.45
C VAL A 229 -5.95 -4.24 25.84
N LEU A 230 -5.81 -3.70 27.06
CA LEU A 230 -4.54 -3.17 27.54
C LEU A 230 -3.51 -4.28 27.82
N GLU A 231 -3.95 -5.42 28.36
CA GLU A 231 -3.10 -6.60 28.57
C GLU A 231 -2.53 -7.13 27.25
N ALA A 232 -3.34 -7.18 26.18
CA ALA A 232 -2.89 -7.54 24.85
C ALA A 232 -1.85 -6.54 24.27
N GLU A 233 -1.86 -5.28 24.70
CA GLU A 233 -0.88 -4.28 24.28
C GLU A 233 0.48 -4.40 25.02
N VAL A 234 0.56 -5.12 26.14
CA VAL A 234 1.79 -5.22 26.95
C VAL A 234 2.97 -5.78 26.16
N THR A 235 2.75 -6.86 25.42
CA THR A 235 3.80 -7.56 24.66
C THR A 235 3.89 -7.12 23.20
N ALA A 236 3.04 -6.21 22.75
CA ALA A 236 2.95 -5.81 21.35
C ALA A 236 4.25 -5.12 20.88
N GLU A 237 4.84 -5.59 19.77
CA GLU A 237 6.04 -5.01 19.15
C GLU A 237 5.70 -3.88 18.19
N ARG A 238 4.82 -2.98 18.63
CA ARG A 238 4.38 -1.80 17.87
C ARG A 238 4.04 -0.66 18.82
N TRP A 239 3.86 0.55 18.26
CA TRP A 239 3.42 1.71 19.03
C TRP A 239 1.94 1.59 19.42
N THR A 240 1.66 1.50 20.73
CA THR A 240 0.33 1.20 21.28
C THR A 240 -0.35 2.43 21.92
N ARG A 241 -1.55 2.23 22.48
CA ARG A 241 -2.25 3.24 23.29
C ARG A 241 -1.56 3.46 24.63
N LEU A 242 -1.04 2.37 25.24
CA LEU A 242 -0.24 2.43 26.46
C LEU A 242 0.98 3.33 26.26
N ASP A 243 1.71 3.17 25.16
CA ASP A 243 2.90 3.98 24.85
C ASP A 243 2.54 5.47 24.70
N ARG A 244 1.40 5.76 24.07
CA ARG A 244 0.92 7.15 23.95
C ARG A 244 0.56 7.78 25.29
N ALA A 245 -0.02 6.99 26.20
CA ALA A 245 -0.36 7.45 27.55
C ALA A 245 0.93 7.71 28.35
N LEU A 246 1.84 6.73 28.37
CA LEU A 246 3.13 6.81 29.06
C LEU A 246 4.00 7.96 28.52
N ALA A 247 4.07 8.15 27.20
CA ALA A 247 4.80 9.26 26.60
C ALA A 247 4.23 10.64 26.94
N ARG A 248 2.90 10.76 27.09
CA ARG A 248 2.26 12.01 27.55
C ARG A 248 2.60 12.31 29.00
N GLU A 249 2.57 11.30 29.86
CA GLU A 249 2.98 11.41 31.26
C GLU A 249 4.46 11.81 31.38
N ALA A 250 5.36 11.11 30.67
CA ALA A 250 6.76 11.47 30.62
C ALA A 250 6.96 12.94 30.20
N GLY A 251 6.19 13.42 29.22
CA GLY A 251 6.23 14.81 28.77
C GLY A 251 5.77 15.82 29.84
N ALA A 252 4.92 15.42 30.78
CA ALA A 252 4.47 16.23 31.91
C ALA A 252 5.42 16.13 33.13
N ALA A 253 6.19 15.04 33.24
CA ALA A 253 7.02 14.67 34.41
C ALA A 253 8.54 14.67 34.08
N ASP A 254 9.04 15.69 33.38
CA ASP A 254 10.46 15.88 33.07
C ASP A 254 11.13 14.70 32.32
N GLY A 255 10.32 13.87 31.62
CA GLY A 255 10.80 12.75 30.81
C GLY A 255 10.87 11.41 31.54
N VAL A 256 10.54 11.37 32.83
CA VAL A 256 10.55 10.15 33.65
C VAL A 256 9.13 9.62 33.80
N ILE A 257 8.94 8.34 33.57
CA ILE A 257 7.73 7.59 33.89
C ILE A 257 7.93 6.98 35.26
N ASP A 258 7.17 7.47 36.23
CA ASP A 258 7.23 7.01 37.63
C ASP A 258 5.98 6.16 37.94
N LEU A 259 6.20 4.85 38.11
CA LEU A 259 5.16 3.87 38.42
C LEU A 259 5.29 3.31 39.85
N ARG A 260 5.92 4.05 40.76
CA ARG A 260 5.96 3.68 42.19
C ARG A 260 4.57 3.80 42.80
N PRO A 261 4.25 3.03 43.83
CA PRO A 261 2.95 3.14 44.52
C PRO A 261 2.78 4.53 45.13
N ASP A 262 1.65 5.17 44.88
CA ASP A 262 1.36 6.53 45.39
C ASP A 262 0.94 6.58 46.88
N GLY A 263 0.92 5.45 47.59
CA GLY A 263 0.50 5.35 48.97
C GLY A 263 -1.01 5.62 49.22
N ILE A 264 -1.77 5.82 48.15
CA ILE A 264 -3.23 6.04 48.22
C ILE A 264 -3.95 4.70 48.19
N ALA A 265 -4.77 4.40 49.19
CA ALA A 265 -5.62 3.22 49.21
C ALA A 265 -6.61 3.26 48.02
N GLY A 266 -6.45 2.33 47.04
CA GLY A 266 -7.22 2.31 45.80
C GLY A 266 -6.37 2.54 44.55
N GLY A 267 -5.06 2.34 44.66
CA GLY A 267 -4.06 2.62 43.60
C GLY A 267 -4.40 2.16 42.20
N ASP A 268 -3.69 2.72 41.21
CA ASP A 268 -3.84 2.52 39.77
C ASP A 268 -4.05 1.04 39.42
N SER A 269 -5.28 0.65 39.12
CA SER A 269 -5.67 -0.74 38.74
C SER A 269 -4.94 -1.21 37.50
N LEU A 270 -4.35 -0.30 36.72
CA LEU A 270 -3.59 -0.57 35.50
C LEU A 270 -2.07 -0.50 35.72
N ARG A 271 -1.63 -0.27 36.95
CA ARG A 271 -0.19 -0.11 37.26
C ARG A 271 0.64 -1.33 36.82
N GLU A 272 0.16 -2.54 37.10
CA GLU A 272 0.86 -3.77 36.70
C GLU A 272 1.00 -3.90 35.19
N ILE A 273 -0.06 -3.58 34.44
CA ILE A 273 -0.07 -3.56 32.97
C ILE A 273 0.96 -2.54 32.46
N ARG A 274 1.02 -1.35 33.06
CA ARG A 274 1.97 -0.29 32.71
C ARG A 274 3.41 -0.68 33.00
N ILE A 275 3.69 -1.31 34.15
CA ILE A 275 4.99 -1.88 34.49
C ILE A 275 5.37 -2.99 33.51
N GLY A 276 4.45 -3.91 33.20
CA GLY A 276 4.65 -4.96 32.21
C GLY A 276 5.03 -4.38 30.84
N ARG A 277 4.36 -3.31 30.40
CA ARG A 277 4.69 -2.60 29.18
C ARG A 277 6.08 -1.98 29.22
N MET A 278 6.43 -1.29 30.29
CA MET A 278 7.76 -0.67 30.42
C MET A 278 8.90 -1.70 30.38
N ARG A 279 8.71 -2.88 30.99
CA ARG A 279 9.67 -4.01 30.88
C ARG A 279 9.78 -4.53 29.45
N THR A 280 8.67 -4.59 28.71
CA THR A 280 8.71 -4.95 27.29
C THR A 280 9.48 -3.90 26.47
N LEU A 281 9.24 -2.61 26.69
CA LEU A 281 9.93 -1.52 26.00
C LEU A 281 11.43 -1.50 26.34
N GLU A 282 11.81 -1.83 27.57
CA GLU A 282 13.20 -1.99 28.01
C GLU A 282 13.88 -3.15 27.25
N ARG A 283 13.23 -4.31 27.16
CA ARG A 283 13.73 -5.47 26.38
C ARG A 283 13.89 -5.13 24.89
N LEU A 284 13.00 -4.33 24.32
CA LEU A 284 13.08 -3.84 22.94
C LEU A 284 14.12 -2.73 22.76
N GLY A 285 14.79 -2.30 23.83
CA GLY A 285 15.82 -1.25 23.80
C GLY A 285 15.28 0.15 23.49
N VAL A 286 13.99 0.41 23.74
CA VAL A 286 13.34 1.72 23.54
C VAL A 286 12.96 2.41 24.85
N ALA A 287 13.28 1.79 26.00
CA ALA A 287 13.19 2.40 27.33
C ALA A 287 14.43 1.99 28.14
N ALA A 288 14.84 2.83 29.08
CA ALA A 288 15.91 2.57 30.04
C ALA A 288 15.41 2.72 31.47
N PRO A 289 15.79 1.84 32.41
CA PRO A 289 15.44 1.99 33.82
C PRO A 289 16.13 3.23 34.42
N ALA A 290 15.41 4.02 35.18
CA ALA A 290 15.92 5.21 35.88
C ALA A 290 15.94 5.03 37.41
N GLY A 291 15.30 3.97 37.92
CA GLY A 291 15.19 3.61 39.31
C GLY A 291 14.14 2.52 39.53
N PRO A 292 13.87 2.10 40.77
CA PRO A 292 12.81 1.13 41.06
C PRO A 292 11.46 1.60 40.53
N ALA A 293 10.87 0.84 39.59
CA ALA A 293 9.62 1.19 38.91
C ALA A 293 9.62 2.57 38.23
N GLN A 294 10.77 3.02 37.77
CA GLN A 294 10.96 4.28 37.04
C GLN A 294 11.70 4.03 35.73
N TRP A 295 11.23 4.63 34.63
CA TRP A 295 11.82 4.49 33.31
C TRP A 295 11.87 5.82 32.55
N VAL A 296 12.75 5.85 31.56
CA VAL A 296 12.84 6.92 30.57
C VAL A 296 12.67 6.31 29.19
N LEU A 297 11.77 6.87 28.38
CA LEU A 297 11.61 6.47 26.99
C LEU A 297 12.71 7.09 26.12
N ALA A 298 13.24 6.30 25.17
CA ALA A 298 14.11 6.83 24.13
C ALA A 298 13.38 7.91 23.32
N ALA A 299 14.10 8.94 22.89
CA ALA A 299 13.53 10.04 22.11
C ALA A 299 12.92 9.55 20.78
N ASP A 300 13.46 8.47 20.24
CA ASP A 300 13.06 7.81 19.00
C ASP A 300 12.20 6.55 19.23
N ALA A 301 11.68 6.31 20.43
CA ALA A 301 10.87 5.14 20.76
C ALA A 301 9.67 4.98 19.82
N GLN A 302 8.94 6.08 19.54
CA GLN A 302 7.79 6.05 18.66
C GLN A 302 8.13 5.65 17.21
N PRO A 303 9.08 6.25 16.50
CA PRO A 303 9.44 5.82 15.16
C PRO A 303 9.99 4.40 15.12
N ARG A 304 10.80 3.97 16.11
CA ARG A 304 11.32 2.61 16.19
C ARG A 304 10.21 1.56 16.36
N LEU A 305 9.28 1.78 17.26
CA LEU A 305 8.15 0.86 17.47
C LEU A 305 7.20 0.83 16.27
N ARG A 306 7.03 1.94 15.54
CA ARG A 306 6.29 1.93 14.28
C ARG A 306 7.00 1.11 13.21
N ALA A 307 8.30 1.27 13.06
CA ALA A 307 9.09 0.48 12.11
C ALA A 307 9.06 -1.03 12.43
N LEU A 308 9.11 -1.40 13.72
CA LEU A 308 8.94 -2.79 14.16
C LEU A 308 7.55 -3.34 13.78
N GLY A 309 6.49 -2.58 14.03
CA GLY A 309 5.13 -2.95 13.65
C GLY A 309 4.98 -3.15 12.13
N GLU A 310 5.49 -2.22 11.33
CA GLU A 310 5.48 -2.33 9.86
C GLU A 310 6.25 -3.58 9.39
N ARG A 311 7.41 -3.86 9.98
CA ARG A 311 8.20 -5.06 9.67
C ARG A 311 7.46 -6.34 10.04
N GLY A 312 6.80 -6.37 11.19
CA GLY A 312 5.95 -7.47 11.63
C GLY A 312 4.80 -7.74 10.66
N ASP A 313 4.15 -6.69 10.18
CA ASP A 313 3.05 -6.79 9.20
C ASP A 313 3.55 -7.35 7.85
N ILE A 314 4.75 -6.96 7.39
CA ILE A 314 5.38 -7.51 6.18
C ILE A 314 5.67 -9.00 6.34
N ILE A 315 6.24 -9.41 7.48
CA ILE A 315 6.55 -10.81 7.78
C ILE A 315 5.28 -11.66 7.80
N LYS A 316 4.20 -11.18 8.46
CA LYS A 316 2.90 -11.86 8.47
C LYS A 316 2.34 -12.01 7.05
N ARG A 317 2.42 -10.96 6.24
CA ARG A 317 1.95 -10.96 4.85
C ARG A 317 2.71 -11.99 4.01
N LEU A 318 4.05 -12.03 4.11
CA LEU A 318 4.88 -13.03 3.46
C LEU A 318 4.50 -14.45 3.88
N HIS A 319 4.40 -14.68 5.18
CA HIS A 319 4.00 -15.98 5.73
C HIS A 319 2.64 -16.42 5.18
N ASN A 320 1.64 -15.56 5.24
CA ASN A 320 0.28 -15.88 4.77
C ASN A 320 0.25 -16.13 3.25
N THR A 321 1.02 -15.38 2.46
CA THR A 321 1.10 -15.58 1.01
C THR A 321 1.74 -16.92 0.67
N ILE A 322 2.85 -17.27 1.34
CA ILE A 322 3.55 -18.54 1.11
C ILE A 322 2.71 -19.73 1.58
N ALA A 323 2.06 -19.61 2.74
CA ALA A 323 1.23 -20.68 3.31
C ALA A 323 -0.03 -20.98 2.48
N LYS A 324 -0.56 -19.99 1.75
CA LYS A 324 -1.81 -20.11 1.00
C LYS A 324 -1.65 -20.81 -0.34
N ASP A 325 -0.65 -20.43 -1.12
CA ASP A 325 -0.54 -20.84 -2.54
C ASP A 325 0.92 -21.13 -2.98
N GLY A 326 1.88 -21.12 -2.06
CA GLY A 326 3.29 -21.19 -2.41
C GLY A 326 3.98 -22.48 -2.01
N PRO A 327 5.04 -22.88 -2.73
CA PRO A 327 5.94 -23.92 -2.24
C PRO A 327 6.61 -23.45 -0.95
N ALA A 328 6.81 -24.39 0.00
CA ALA A 328 7.42 -24.09 1.28
C ALA A 328 8.78 -23.38 1.08
N ARG A 329 8.92 -22.17 1.61
CA ARG A 329 10.16 -21.38 1.59
C ARG A 329 10.56 -21.07 3.03
N ALA A 330 11.81 -21.37 3.36
CA ALA A 330 12.33 -21.08 4.70
C ALA A 330 12.35 -19.55 4.96
N PRO A 331 12.00 -19.07 6.16
CA PRO A 331 12.06 -17.64 6.49
C PRO A 331 13.43 -17.00 6.25
N SER A 332 14.51 -17.78 6.31
CA SER A 332 15.88 -17.34 6.00
C SER A 332 16.08 -16.92 4.53
N SER A 333 15.20 -17.36 3.62
CA SER A 333 15.23 -16.97 2.21
C SER A 333 14.42 -15.71 1.92
N TRP A 334 13.79 -15.08 2.91
CA TRP A 334 12.97 -13.89 2.71
C TRP A 334 13.82 -12.63 2.65
N ALA A 335 13.67 -11.85 1.60
CA ALA A 335 14.27 -10.56 1.43
C ALA A 335 13.24 -9.46 1.73
N LEU A 336 13.39 -8.83 2.90
CA LEU A 336 12.57 -7.70 3.30
C LEU A 336 13.13 -6.42 2.67
N GLU A 337 12.25 -5.51 2.32
CA GLU A 337 12.66 -4.24 1.73
C GLU A 337 13.48 -3.37 2.70
N GLY A 338 14.49 -2.70 2.14
CA GLY A 338 15.54 -1.98 2.85
C GLY A 338 16.92 -2.55 2.55
N GLU A 339 17.01 -3.82 2.15
CA GLU A 339 18.20 -4.35 1.51
C GLU A 339 18.29 -3.74 0.10
N ARG A 340 19.42 -3.11 -0.21
CA ARG A 340 19.63 -2.44 -1.50
C ARG A 340 19.61 -3.48 -2.61
N HIS A 341 18.51 -3.54 -3.37
CA HIS A 341 18.49 -4.30 -4.60
C HIS A 341 19.22 -3.46 -5.66
N GLY A 342 20.52 -3.71 -5.83
CA GLY A 342 21.32 -3.12 -6.92
C GLY A 342 20.95 -3.70 -8.28
N GLU A 343 20.40 -4.92 -8.31
CA GLU A 343 20.08 -5.69 -9.52
C GLU A 343 18.57 -5.86 -9.72
N PRO A 344 18.10 -6.06 -10.95
CA PRO A 344 16.71 -6.37 -11.23
C PRO A 344 16.31 -7.70 -10.56
N VAL A 345 15.15 -7.73 -9.89
CA VAL A 345 14.59 -8.97 -9.34
C VAL A 345 13.65 -9.58 -10.38
N ILE A 346 13.98 -10.78 -10.86
CA ILE A 346 13.15 -11.55 -11.78
C ILE A 346 12.58 -12.75 -11.02
N GLY A 347 11.29 -13.06 -11.20
CA GLY A 347 10.69 -14.18 -10.52
C GLY A 347 9.20 -14.34 -10.79
N ARG A 348 8.60 -15.28 -10.07
CA ARG A 348 7.16 -15.56 -10.10
C ARG A 348 6.42 -14.59 -9.17
N LEU A 349 5.41 -13.91 -9.68
CA LEU A 349 4.54 -13.06 -8.88
C LEU A 349 3.65 -13.92 -7.98
N MET A 350 3.83 -13.82 -6.66
CA MET A 350 3.02 -14.56 -5.68
C MET A 350 1.86 -13.73 -5.14
N ALA A 351 2.08 -12.44 -4.91
CA ALA A 351 1.04 -11.51 -4.47
C ALA A 351 1.38 -10.09 -4.86
N ARG A 352 0.35 -9.25 -4.98
CA ARG A 352 0.49 -7.80 -5.13
C ARG A 352 -0.70 -7.10 -4.50
N GLY A 353 -0.49 -5.86 -4.08
CA GLY A 353 -1.55 -5.09 -3.48
C GLY A 353 -1.10 -3.70 -3.04
N LEU A 354 -1.97 -2.98 -2.33
CA LEU A 354 -1.58 -1.75 -1.66
C LEU A 354 -0.81 -2.08 -0.37
N ASP A 355 0.31 -1.41 -0.17
CA ASP A 355 1.10 -1.48 1.06
C ASP A 355 0.55 -0.48 2.09
N ASP A 356 0.46 0.79 1.71
CA ASP A 356 -0.27 1.82 2.45
C ASP A 356 -1.46 2.27 1.61
N GLU A 357 -2.64 1.77 1.96
CA GLU A 357 -3.89 2.04 1.24
C GLU A 357 -4.25 3.52 1.22
N LEU A 358 -3.82 4.27 2.24
CA LEU A 358 -4.05 5.70 2.32
C LEU A 358 -3.09 6.47 1.40
N ARG A 359 -1.81 6.12 1.42
CA ARG A 359 -0.79 6.73 0.55
C ARG A 359 -0.91 6.23 -0.88
N GLY A 360 -1.53 5.07 -1.08
CA GLY A 360 -1.64 4.41 -2.37
C GLY A 360 -0.32 3.81 -2.83
N THR A 361 0.62 3.58 -1.90
CA THR A 361 1.82 2.80 -2.19
C THR A 361 1.44 1.33 -2.34
N ALA A 362 2.14 0.62 -3.19
CA ALA A 362 1.87 -0.78 -3.47
C ALA A 362 3.03 -1.68 -3.04
N PHE A 363 2.76 -2.97 -2.98
CA PHE A 363 3.76 -4.00 -2.81
C PHE A 363 3.60 -5.10 -3.85
N ALA A 364 4.66 -5.85 -4.08
CA ALA A 364 4.63 -7.14 -4.75
C ALA A 364 5.46 -8.14 -3.95
N ILE A 365 5.02 -9.40 -3.93
CA ILE A 365 5.80 -10.53 -3.42
C ILE A 365 6.23 -11.35 -4.63
N VAL A 366 7.52 -11.51 -4.80
CA VAL A 366 8.13 -12.19 -5.94
C VAL A 366 9.03 -13.32 -5.44
N ASP A 367 8.74 -14.56 -5.84
CA ASP A 367 9.62 -15.72 -5.65
C ASP A 367 10.71 -15.66 -6.71
N GLY A 368 11.89 -15.21 -6.32
CA GLY A 368 12.98 -14.84 -7.22
C GLY A 368 13.75 -16.03 -7.79
N ILE A 369 14.29 -15.88 -8.99
CA ILE A 369 15.21 -16.85 -9.61
C ILE A 369 16.54 -16.97 -8.84
N ASP A 370 16.85 -16.01 -7.97
CA ASP A 370 17.96 -16.04 -7.01
C ASP A 370 17.68 -16.93 -5.79
N GLY A 371 16.50 -17.57 -5.73
CA GLY A 371 16.08 -18.47 -4.66
C GLY A 371 15.55 -17.76 -3.41
N ARG A 372 15.34 -16.45 -3.46
CA ARG A 372 14.80 -15.65 -2.36
C ARG A 372 13.36 -15.21 -2.66
N VAL A 373 12.57 -15.03 -1.61
CA VAL A 373 11.24 -14.42 -1.71
C VAL A 373 11.34 -12.95 -1.34
N HIS A 374 11.10 -12.09 -2.31
CA HIS A 374 11.25 -10.64 -2.17
C HIS A 374 9.93 -9.95 -1.87
N HIS A 375 9.90 -9.14 -0.82
CA HIS A 375 8.86 -8.15 -0.61
C HIS A 375 9.32 -6.81 -1.18
N LEU A 376 8.69 -6.36 -2.26
CA LEU A 376 9.07 -5.18 -3.03
C LEU A 376 8.03 -4.08 -2.83
N LYS A 377 8.46 -2.88 -2.43
CA LYS A 377 7.59 -1.70 -2.36
C LYS A 377 7.59 -0.94 -3.68
N LEU A 378 6.43 -0.47 -4.04
CA LEU A 378 6.16 0.24 -5.28
C LEU A 378 5.50 1.59 -4.96
N PRO A 379 5.78 2.65 -5.73
CA PRO A 379 5.28 3.98 -5.43
C PRO A 379 3.76 4.10 -5.53
N ASP A 380 3.13 3.26 -6.35
CA ASP A 380 1.69 3.22 -6.58
C ASP A 380 1.26 1.88 -7.18
N ILE A 381 -0.04 1.64 -7.26
CA ILE A 381 -0.61 0.40 -7.79
C ILE A 381 -0.39 0.24 -9.30
N GLU A 382 -0.27 1.33 -10.05
CA GLU A 382 0.03 1.28 -11.49
C GLU A 382 1.42 0.69 -11.72
N SER A 383 2.38 1.04 -10.85
CA SER A 383 3.75 0.50 -10.88
C SER A 383 3.82 -0.99 -10.56
N ALA A 384 2.79 -1.57 -9.90
CA ALA A 384 2.67 -3.00 -9.64
C ALA A 384 2.22 -3.80 -10.88
N GLY A 385 1.88 -3.11 -11.96
CA GLY A 385 1.44 -3.74 -13.21
C GLY A 385 0.10 -4.47 -13.10
N ASN A 386 -0.22 -5.21 -14.13
CA ASN A 386 -1.48 -5.96 -14.25
C ASN A 386 -1.27 -7.46 -14.55
N GLY A 387 -0.09 -8.01 -14.25
CA GLY A 387 0.19 -9.45 -14.40
C GLY A 387 -0.68 -10.30 -13.48
N PRO A 388 -1.15 -11.48 -13.90
CA PRO A 388 -1.82 -12.41 -13.02
C PRO A 388 -0.85 -12.99 -11.97
N ILE A 389 -1.39 -13.56 -10.90
CA ILE A 389 -0.59 -14.36 -9.96
C ILE A 389 -0.03 -15.57 -10.72
N GLY A 390 1.23 -15.91 -10.46
CA GLY A 390 1.97 -16.93 -11.23
C GLY A 390 2.73 -16.39 -12.46
N ALA A 391 2.45 -15.16 -12.89
CA ALA A 391 3.18 -14.52 -13.99
C ALA A 391 4.67 -14.37 -13.67
N ILE A 392 5.51 -14.41 -14.69
CA ILE A 392 6.92 -14.06 -14.57
C ILE A 392 7.05 -12.55 -14.69
N VAL A 393 7.62 -11.93 -13.68
CA VAL A 393 7.76 -10.49 -13.57
C VAL A 393 9.21 -10.08 -13.33
N GLU A 394 9.52 -8.85 -13.65
CA GLU A 394 10.82 -8.22 -13.37
C GLU A 394 10.61 -6.88 -12.68
N PHE A 395 11.13 -6.76 -11.49
CA PHE A 395 11.25 -5.50 -10.79
C PHE A 395 12.52 -4.80 -11.25
N ARG A 396 12.36 -3.59 -11.77
CA ARG A 396 13.49 -2.79 -12.25
C ARG A 396 13.34 -1.32 -11.95
N ARG A 397 14.49 -0.66 -11.87
CA ARG A 397 14.60 0.80 -11.82
C ARG A 397 15.06 1.31 -13.18
N PHE A 398 14.48 2.39 -13.63
CA PHE A 398 14.83 3.02 -14.90
C PHE A 398 14.54 4.53 -14.83
N ASP A 399 15.18 5.31 -15.67
CA ASP A 399 14.91 6.73 -15.79
C ASP A 399 13.83 6.95 -16.86
N ASP A 400 12.84 7.82 -16.54
CA ASP A 400 11.85 8.23 -17.53
C ASP A 400 12.47 9.22 -18.54
N ALA A 401 11.74 9.54 -19.62
CA ALA A 401 12.18 10.47 -20.65
C ALA A 401 12.59 11.89 -20.14
N ARG A 402 12.33 12.16 -18.85
CA ARG A 402 12.70 13.41 -18.17
C ARG A 402 13.84 13.21 -17.18
N GLY A 403 14.53 12.07 -17.21
CA GLY A 403 15.63 11.73 -16.30
C GLY A 403 15.21 11.49 -14.84
N ARG A 404 13.95 11.16 -14.58
CA ARG A 404 13.47 10.87 -13.23
C ARG A 404 13.48 9.37 -12.98
N ALA A 405 14.11 8.95 -11.89
CA ALA A 405 14.11 7.55 -11.47
C ALA A 405 12.68 7.01 -11.29
N ARG A 406 12.39 5.91 -11.95
CA ARG A 406 11.12 5.18 -11.92
C ARG A 406 11.37 3.76 -11.45
N ILE A 407 10.35 3.20 -10.83
CA ILE A 407 10.32 1.80 -10.40
C ILE A 407 9.05 1.19 -10.98
N ALA A 408 9.17 0.02 -11.59
CA ALA A 408 8.02 -0.72 -12.09
C ALA A 408 8.25 -2.23 -12.00
N LEU A 409 7.15 -2.95 -11.87
CA LEU A 409 7.06 -4.39 -12.02
C LEU A 409 6.61 -4.69 -13.46
N VAL A 410 7.54 -5.14 -14.28
CA VAL A 410 7.29 -5.42 -15.71
C VAL A 410 6.93 -6.88 -15.86
N VAL A 411 5.82 -7.17 -16.53
CA VAL A 411 5.43 -8.54 -16.85
C VAL A 411 6.28 -9.05 -18.00
N ARG A 412 6.98 -10.18 -17.78
CA ARG A 412 7.78 -10.89 -18.77
C ARG A 412 7.00 -12.03 -19.43
N SER A 413 6.08 -12.66 -18.70
CA SER A 413 5.12 -13.64 -19.22
C SER A 413 3.89 -13.66 -18.33
N ASP A 414 2.70 -13.67 -18.92
CA ASP A 414 1.44 -13.90 -18.19
C ASP A 414 1.21 -15.40 -17.93
N VAL A 415 1.95 -16.27 -18.62
CA VAL A 415 1.81 -17.73 -18.57
C VAL A 415 2.66 -18.27 -17.42
N ALA A 416 2.08 -19.10 -16.58
CA ALA A 416 2.77 -19.75 -15.47
C ALA A 416 3.91 -20.68 -15.98
N LEU A 417 4.93 -20.89 -15.15
CA LEU A 417 6.16 -21.60 -15.53
C LEU A 417 5.87 -22.99 -16.12
N GLU A 418 4.99 -23.76 -15.46
CA GLU A 418 4.64 -25.13 -15.89
C GLU A 418 3.98 -25.16 -17.27
N GLN A 419 3.11 -24.19 -17.54
CA GLN A 419 2.43 -24.05 -18.82
C GLN A 419 3.39 -23.64 -19.95
N GLN A 420 4.48 -22.92 -19.63
CA GLN A 420 5.48 -22.52 -20.62
C GLN A 420 6.27 -23.71 -21.16
N VAL A 421 6.40 -24.80 -20.41
CA VAL A 421 7.15 -26.00 -20.84
C VAL A 421 6.55 -26.61 -22.11
N SER A 422 5.23 -26.75 -22.17
CA SER A 422 4.51 -27.40 -23.27
C SER A 422 3.87 -26.41 -24.26
N ALA A 423 4.01 -25.11 -24.05
CA ALA A 423 3.37 -24.10 -24.88
C ALA A 423 3.86 -24.16 -26.35
N GLU A 424 2.93 -23.95 -27.29
CA GLU A 424 3.26 -23.92 -28.75
C GLU A 424 3.97 -22.63 -29.15
N GLY A 425 3.75 -21.53 -28.43
CA GLY A 425 4.33 -20.23 -28.68
C GLY A 425 5.72 -20.02 -28.07
N ALA A 426 6.28 -18.84 -28.35
CA ALA A 426 7.58 -18.42 -27.85
C ALA A 426 7.47 -17.93 -26.38
N THR A 427 7.87 -18.75 -25.45
CA THR A 427 7.78 -18.51 -24.02
C THR A 427 8.92 -17.63 -23.48
N TRP A 428 8.81 -17.26 -22.22
CA TRP A 428 9.94 -16.65 -21.50
C TRP A 428 11.11 -17.63 -21.38
N LEU A 429 10.86 -18.95 -21.22
CA LEU A 429 11.91 -19.98 -21.20
C LEU A 429 12.71 -20.00 -22.50
N ASP A 430 12.05 -19.91 -23.67
CA ASP A 430 12.74 -19.88 -24.98
C ASP A 430 13.66 -18.66 -25.09
N ARG A 431 13.24 -17.52 -24.57
CA ARG A 431 14.06 -16.31 -24.54
C ARG A 431 15.27 -16.45 -23.61
N GLN A 432 15.14 -17.20 -22.48
CA GLN A 432 16.29 -17.53 -21.65
C GLN A 432 17.28 -18.44 -22.36
N LEU A 433 16.80 -19.44 -23.14
CA LEU A 433 17.64 -20.37 -23.89
C LEU A 433 18.46 -19.68 -24.98
N VAL A 434 17.93 -18.63 -25.63
CA VAL A 434 18.63 -17.90 -26.70
C VAL A 434 19.35 -16.64 -26.22
N ALA A 435 19.29 -16.33 -24.92
CA ALA A 435 19.94 -15.15 -24.35
C ALA A 435 21.47 -15.26 -24.51
N ARG A 436 22.12 -14.15 -24.91
CA ARG A 436 23.58 -14.08 -25.03
C ARG A 436 24.28 -14.23 -23.68
N GLU A 437 23.69 -13.66 -22.65
CA GLU A 437 24.13 -13.74 -21.26
C GLU A 437 23.10 -14.58 -20.51
N PRO A 438 23.43 -15.82 -20.13
CA PRO A 438 22.54 -16.64 -19.31
C PRO A 438 22.24 -15.96 -17.99
N THR A 439 20.98 -15.94 -17.60
CA THR A 439 20.59 -15.45 -16.28
C THR A 439 21.10 -16.41 -15.21
N ASP A 440 21.72 -15.90 -14.17
CA ASP A 440 22.15 -16.74 -13.04
C ASP A 440 20.92 -17.27 -12.29
N LEU A 441 20.82 -18.59 -12.19
CA LEU A 441 19.71 -19.29 -11.57
C LEU A 441 20.19 -19.97 -10.30
N SER A 442 19.57 -19.67 -9.18
CA SER A 442 19.81 -20.36 -7.91
C SER A 442 19.60 -21.88 -8.04
N ARG A 443 20.33 -22.63 -7.24
CA ARG A 443 20.12 -24.09 -7.10
C ARG A 443 18.97 -24.43 -6.16
N ALA A 444 18.37 -23.44 -5.53
CA ALA A 444 17.24 -23.57 -4.61
C ALA A 444 16.08 -22.68 -5.04
N GLY A 445 14.90 -22.93 -4.49
CA GLY A 445 13.73 -22.09 -4.69
C GLY A 445 13.27 -22.04 -6.14
N PHE A 446 12.74 -20.90 -6.56
CA PHE A 446 12.21 -20.73 -7.92
C PHE A 446 13.28 -20.86 -9.00
N GLY A 447 14.55 -20.49 -8.72
CA GLY A 447 15.64 -20.69 -9.66
C GLY A 447 15.87 -22.15 -10.04
N ALA A 448 15.75 -23.09 -9.08
CA ALA A 448 15.82 -24.52 -9.33
C ALA A 448 14.64 -25.02 -10.18
N GLU A 449 13.43 -24.52 -9.92
CA GLU A 449 12.23 -24.83 -10.71
C GLU A 449 12.40 -24.38 -12.16
N VAL A 450 12.92 -23.17 -12.39
CA VAL A 450 13.21 -22.64 -13.73
C VAL A 450 14.25 -23.50 -14.45
N ARG A 451 15.30 -23.94 -13.77
CA ARG A 451 16.32 -24.82 -14.34
C ARG A 451 15.71 -26.13 -14.86
N THR A 452 14.88 -26.78 -14.03
CA THR A 452 14.16 -27.99 -14.43
C THR A 452 13.19 -27.74 -15.59
N ALA A 453 12.50 -26.59 -15.58
CA ALA A 453 11.59 -26.20 -16.65
C ALA A 453 12.33 -25.97 -17.98
N LEU A 454 13.52 -25.36 -17.95
CA LEU A 454 14.37 -25.18 -19.14
C LEU A 454 14.80 -26.52 -19.74
N GLU A 455 15.20 -27.48 -18.91
CA GLU A 455 15.57 -28.84 -19.38
C GLU A 455 14.39 -29.52 -20.08
N ARG A 456 13.21 -29.53 -19.47
CA ARG A 456 11.99 -30.08 -20.07
C ARG A 456 11.59 -29.33 -21.34
N ARG A 457 11.74 -28.00 -21.37
CA ARG A 457 11.45 -27.21 -22.58
C ARG A 457 12.34 -27.60 -23.73
N ILE A 458 13.63 -27.86 -23.48
CA ILE A 458 14.56 -28.33 -24.50
C ILE A 458 14.09 -29.68 -25.08
N ASP A 459 13.60 -30.60 -24.25
CA ASP A 459 13.11 -31.90 -24.71
C ASP A 459 11.88 -31.74 -25.62
N VAL A 460 10.91 -30.89 -25.24
CA VAL A 460 9.75 -30.55 -26.09
C VAL A 460 10.17 -29.91 -27.41
N LEU A 461 11.14 -29.00 -27.40
CA LEU A 461 11.66 -28.38 -28.61
C LEU A 461 12.41 -29.40 -29.51
N ALA A 462 13.08 -30.38 -28.92
CA ALA A 462 13.74 -31.45 -29.66
C ALA A 462 12.72 -32.37 -30.34
N GLU A 463 11.63 -32.73 -29.67
CA GLU A 463 10.51 -33.49 -30.24
C GLU A 463 9.86 -32.74 -31.42
N GLN A 464 9.81 -31.41 -31.37
CA GLN A 464 9.30 -30.55 -32.44
C GLN A 464 10.31 -30.28 -33.56
N GLY A 465 11.52 -30.83 -33.46
CA GLY A 465 12.61 -30.61 -34.44
C GLY A 465 13.23 -29.20 -34.38
N LEU A 466 12.95 -28.43 -33.32
CA LEU A 466 13.44 -27.06 -33.12
C LEU A 466 14.69 -26.99 -32.25
N ALA A 467 15.09 -28.10 -31.63
CA ALA A 467 16.36 -28.27 -30.92
C ALA A 467 17.00 -29.62 -31.24
N ARG A 468 18.32 -29.73 -31.06
CA ARG A 468 19.08 -31.00 -31.10
C ARG A 468 19.97 -31.09 -29.89
N ARG A 469 19.93 -32.25 -29.21
CA ARG A 469 20.80 -32.55 -28.08
C ARG A 469 21.92 -33.50 -28.57
N ASN A 470 23.16 -33.07 -28.39
CA ASN A 470 24.36 -33.86 -28.67
C ASN A 470 25.16 -33.98 -27.37
N GLY A 471 24.86 -34.99 -26.55
CA GLY A 471 25.38 -35.10 -25.18
C GLY A 471 24.91 -33.94 -24.32
N GLU A 472 25.85 -33.23 -23.71
CA GLU A 472 25.53 -32.02 -22.89
C GLU A 472 25.29 -30.75 -23.76
N LYS A 473 25.65 -30.78 -25.04
CA LYS A 473 25.50 -29.62 -25.93
C LYS A 473 24.13 -29.60 -26.58
N VAL A 474 23.42 -28.48 -26.38
CA VAL A 474 22.13 -28.22 -27.03
C VAL A 474 22.35 -27.23 -28.19
N THR A 475 21.84 -27.55 -29.35
CA THR A 475 21.81 -26.65 -30.52
C THR A 475 20.36 -26.29 -30.81
N LEU A 476 20.04 -24.98 -30.75
CA LEU A 476 18.70 -24.46 -31.02
C LEU A 476 18.56 -24.07 -32.50
N GLY A 477 17.35 -24.19 -33.02
CA GLY A 477 17.00 -23.74 -34.37
C GLY A 477 17.27 -22.24 -34.56
N ARG A 478 17.66 -21.86 -35.77
CA ARG A 478 17.80 -20.44 -36.15
C ARG A 478 16.44 -19.75 -36.00
N ASN A 479 16.42 -18.53 -35.46
CA ASN A 479 15.20 -17.74 -35.25
C ASN A 479 14.11 -18.47 -34.46
N LEU A 480 14.49 -19.31 -33.45
CA LEU A 480 13.59 -20.12 -32.65
C LEU A 480 12.39 -19.31 -32.14
N VAL A 481 12.65 -18.19 -31.49
CA VAL A 481 11.60 -17.34 -30.88
C VAL A 481 10.62 -16.83 -31.94
N GLU A 482 11.09 -16.38 -33.07
CA GLU A 482 10.25 -15.87 -34.17
C GLU A 482 9.43 -16.99 -34.83
N THR A 483 10.02 -18.17 -34.99
CA THR A 483 9.34 -19.35 -35.54
C THR A 483 8.19 -19.80 -34.64
N LEU A 484 8.42 -19.89 -33.32
CA LEU A 484 7.39 -20.25 -32.35
C LEU A 484 6.28 -19.19 -32.26
N ARG A 485 6.64 -17.92 -32.25
CA ARG A 485 5.68 -16.80 -32.22
C ARG A 485 4.78 -16.83 -33.46
N ARG A 486 5.33 -17.00 -34.64
CA ARG A 486 4.56 -17.07 -35.90
C ARG A 486 3.59 -18.24 -35.87
N ARG A 487 4.04 -19.46 -35.48
CA ARG A 487 3.18 -20.65 -35.38
C ARG A 487 1.98 -20.40 -34.43
N GLU A 488 2.24 -19.81 -33.26
CA GLU A 488 1.18 -19.49 -32.31
C GLU A 488 0.19 -18.48 -32.89
N LEU A 489 0.66 -17.40 -33.50
CA LEU A 489 -0.22 -16.36 -34.06
C LEU A 489 -1.04 -16.89 -35.22
N GLU A 490 -0.51 -17.76 -36.07
CA GLU A 490 -1.23 -18.43 -37.15
C GLU A 490 -2.31 -19.38 -36.60
N ALA A 491 -2.02 -20.16 -35.54
CA ALA A 491 -2.98 -21.06 -34.91
C ALA A 491 -4.09 -20.29 -34.23
N VAL A 492 -3.74 -19.25 -33.42
CA VAL A 492 -4.70 -18.39 -32.75
C VAL A 492 -5.54 -17.60 -33.78
N GLY A 493 -4.92 -17.09 -34.82
CA GLY A 493 -5.59 -16.36 -35.89
C GLY A 493 -6.64 -17.22 -36.61
N ARG A 494 -6.34 -18.48 -36.95
CA ARG A 494 -7.33 -19.43 -37.52
C ARG A 494 -8.52 -19.66 -36.58
N ARG A 495 -8.25 -19.97 -35.30
CA ARG A 495 -9.32 -20.17 -34.32
C ARG A 495 -10.22 -18.95 -34.18
N LEU A 496 -9.62 -17.75 -34.10
CA LEU A 496 -10.38 -16.51 -33.99
C LEU A 496 -11.16 -16.19 -35.26
N ALA A 497 -10.65 -16.55 -36.43
CA ALA A 497 -11.38 -16.40 -37.69
C ALA A 497 -12.63 -17.31 -37.72
N GLU A 498 -12.49 -18.55 -37.26
CA GLU A 498 -13.63 -19.48 -37.13
C GLU A 498 -14.69 -18.96 -36.12
N GLU A 499 -14.24 -18.42 -34.96
CA GLU A 499 -15.12 -17.87 -33.91
C GLU A 499 -15.85 -16.60 -34.36
N SER A 500 -15.19 -15.70 -35.10
CA SER A 500 -15.70 -14.37 -35.44
C SER A 500 -16.29 -14.24 -36.83
N GLY A 501 -15.98 -15.16 -37.73
CA GLY A 501 -16.31 -15.05 -39.15
C GLY A 501 -15.46 -14.02 -39.93
N LEU A 502 -14.45 -13.43 -39.27
CA LEU A 502 -13.56 -12.42 -39.87
C LEU A 502 -12.24 -13.07 -40.35
N ALA A 503 -11.71 -12.64 -41.48
CA ALA A 503 -10.43 -13.12 -41.98
C ALA A 503 -9.28 -12.64 -41.08
N HIS A 504 -8.34 -13.54 -40.74
CA HIS A 504 -7.08 -13.17 -40.09
C HIS A 504 -6.12 -12.60 -41.13
N LEU A 505 -5.69 -11.36 -40.93
CA LEU A 505 -4.72 -10.67 -41.81
C LEU A 505 -3.36 -10.62 -41.10
N ALA A 506 -2.31 -10.96 -41.82
CA ALA A 506 -0.94 -10.80 -41.31
C ALA A 506 -0.65 -9.32 -41.11
N ALA A 507 0.15 -8.99 -40.11
CA ALA A 507 0.65 -7.64 -39.85
C ALA A 507 2.15 -7.61 -40.13
N ASP A 508 2.56 -7.01 -41.23
CA ASP A 508 3.96 -6.91 -41.63
C ASP A 508 4.61 -5.64 -41.03
N ALA A 509 5.93 -5.70 -40.80
CA ALA A 509 6.69 -4.56 -40.32
C ALA A 509 6.64 -3.41 -41.34
N GLY A 510 6.29 -2.21 -40.87
CA GLY A 510 6.08 -1.01 -41.70
C GLY A 510 4.64 -0.83 -42.17
N GLU A 511 3.75 -1.78 -41.93
CA GLU A 511 2.34 -1.69 -42.31
C GLU A 511 1.58 -0.73 -41.38
N GLN A 512 0.63 -0.01 -41.98
CA GLN A 512 -0.27 0.85 -41.24
C GLN A 512 -1.41 -0.01 -40.65
N ILE A 513 -1.48 -0.08 -39.33
CA ILE A 513 -2.55 -0.74 -38.60
C ILE A 513 -3.65 0.28 -38.31
N SER A 514 -4.88 -0.02 -38.69
CA SER A 514 -6.05 0.85 -38.36
C SER A 514 -7.30 0.01 -38.20
N GLY A 515 -8.03 0.22 -37.10
CA GLY A 515 -9.26 -0.53 -36.84
C GLY A 515 -9.75 -0.34 -35.40
N VAL A 516 -10.79 -1.07 -35.04
CA VAL A 516 -11.36 -1.08 -33.68
C VAL A 516 -10.58 -2.07 -32.82
N TYR A 517 -10.06 -1.63 -31.68
CA TYR A 517 -9.44 -2.52 -30.69
C TYR A 517 -10.51 -3.35 -29.99
N ARG A 518 -10.63 -4.64 -30.34
CA ARG A 518 -11.68 -5.53 -29.85
C ARG A 518 -11.36 -6.20 -28.52
N ARG A 519 -10.18 -6.76 -28.38
CA ARG A 519 -9.77 -7.47 -27.16
C ARG A 519 -8.24 -7.60 -27.01
N ARG A 520 -7.78 -7.78 -25.78
CA ARG A 520 -6.42 -8.20 -25.46
C ARG A 520 -6.36 -9.72 -25.38
N LEU A 521 -5.27 -10.27 -25.90
CA LEU A 521 -4.94 -11.69 -25.83
C LEU A 521 -3.64 -11.84 -25.05
N SER A 522 -3.61 -12.73 -24.05
CA SER A 522 -2.40 -13.14 -23.35
C SER A 522 -1.98 -14.51 -23.88
N LEU A 523 -0.92 -14.55 -24.66
CA LEU A 523 -0.37 -15.73 -25.34
C LEU A 523 0.99 -16.09 -24.73
N ALA A 524 1.51 -17.26 -25.06
CA ALA A 524 2.86 -17.67 -24.64
C ALA A 524 3.94 -16.74 -25.21
N SER A 525 3.75 -16.24 -26.42
CA SER A 525 4.65 -15.28 -27.07
C SER A 525 4.53 -13.85 -26.54
N GLY A 526 3.56 -13.57 -25.69
CA GLY A 526 3.33 -12.27 -25.08
C GLY A 526 1.89 -11.78 -25.18
N ARG A 527 1.72 -10.48 -25.00
CA ARG A 527 0.39 -9.83 -25.08
C ARG A 527 0.15 -9.29 -26.47
N PHE A 528 -1.04 -9.55 -27.01
CA PHE A 528 -1.45 -9.08 -28.33
C PHE A 528 -2.80 -8.36 -28.25
N ALA A 529 -3.01 -7.44 -29.19
CA ALA A 529 -4.25 -6.75 -29.42
C ALA A 529 -4.89 -7.26 -30.72
N MET A 530 -6.17 -7.59 -30.68
CA MET A 530 -6.96 -7.86 -31.88
C MET A 530 -7.52 -6.53 -32.39
N ILE A 531 -7.10 -6.13 -33.59
CA ILE A 531 -7.54 -4.91 -34.25
C ILE A 531 -8.40 -5.30 -35.46
N ASP A 532 -9.66 -4.92 -35.44
CA ASP A 532 -10.66 -5.22 -36.46
C ASP A 532 -10.81 -4.00 -37.38
N ASN A 533 -10.50 -4.16 -38.66
CA ASN A 533 -10.61 -3.10 -39.67
C ASN A 533 -11.89 -3.15 -40.52
N GLY A 534 -12.84 -4.05 -40.16
CA GLY A 534 -14.10 -4.26 -40.87
C GLY A 534 -14.03 -5.26 -42.03
N LEU A 535 -12.83 -5.54 -42.58
CA LEU A 535 -12.58 -6.56 -43.61
C LEU A 535 -11.96 -7.84 -43.04
N GLY A 536 -11.38 -7.73 -41.86
CA GLY A 536 -10.72 -8.78 -41.13
C GLY A 536 -10.13 -8.25 -39.83
N PHE A 537 -9.24 -9.03 -39.24
CA PHE A 537 -8.53 -8.59 -38.03
C PHE A 537 -7.05 -8.91 -38.08
N GLN A 538 -6.26 -8.10 -37.39
CA GLN A 538 -4.82 -8.27 -37.20
C GLN A 538 -4.51 -8.52 -35.73
N LEU A 539 -3.52 -9.39 -35.45
CA LEU A 539 -2.96 -9.63 -34.12
C LEU A 539 -1.62 -8.91 -33.99
N VAL A 540 -1.59 -7.82 -33.26
CA VAL A 540 -0.40 -6.98 -33.11
C VAL A 540 0.06 -6.92 -31.65
N PRO A 541 1.35 -6.66 -31.38
CA PRO A 541 1.85 -6.54 -30.02
C PRO A 541 1.05 -5.49 -29.22
N TRP A 542 0.55 -5.89 -28.05
CA TRP A 542 -0.18 -5.02 -27.16
C TRP A 542 0.78 -4.14 -26.37
N THR A 543 0.40 -2.88 -26.18
CA THR A 543 1.13 -1.91 -25.35
C THR A 543 0.22 -1.31 -24.29
N PRO A 544 0.75 -0.83 -23.14
CA PRO A 544 -0.05 -0.20 -22.07
C PRO A 544 -0.88 0.99 -22.55
N SER A 545 -0.48 1.67 -23.62
CA SER A 545 -1.22 2.78 -24.21
C SER A 545 -2.59 2.37 -24.77
N LEU A 546 -2.78 1.09 -25.09
CA LEU A 546 -4.06 0.53 -25.56
C LEU A 546 -5.05 0.23 -24.42
N GLU A 547 -4.64 0.20 -23.15
CA GLU A 547 -5.51 -0.19 -22.02
C GLU A 547 -6.84 0.56 -21.99
N HIS A 548 -6.82 1.86 -22.32
CA HIS A 548 -8.01 2.73 -22.32
C HIS A 548 -8.68 2.90 -23.68
N GLN A 549 -8.25 2.11 -24.68
CA GLN A 549 -8.74 2.23 -26.05
C GLN A 549 -9.64 1.05 -26.47
N LEU A 550 -9.99 0.15 -25.55
CA LEU A 550 -10.88 -0.99 -25.83
C LEU A 550 -12.22 -0.48 -26.41
N GLY A 551 -12.63 -1.07 -27.52
CA GLY A 551 -13.83 -0.70 -28.27
C GLY A 551 -13.71 0.59 -29.09
N LYS A 552 -12.54 1.25 -29.12
CA LYS A 552 -12.31 2.48 -29.89
C LYS A 552 -11.48 2.22 -31.14
N GLN A 553 -11.64 3.14 -32.09
CA GLN A 553 -10.78 3.20 -33.29
C GLN A 553 -9.36 3.59 -32.87
N VAL A 554 -8.37 2.80 -33.30
CA VAL A 554 -6.95 3.05 -33.09
C VAL A 554 -6.22 3.02 -34.42
N SER A 555 -5.11 3.73 -34.51
CA SER A 555 -4.20 3.65 -35.66
C SER A 555 -2.75 3.68 -35.21
N GLY A 556 -1.87 3.06 -35.99
CA GLY A 556 -0.45 2.97 -35.67
C GLY A 556 0.34 2.41 -36.83
N ILE A 557 1.66 2.32 -36.67
CA ILE A 557 2.58 1.70 -37.63
C ILE A 557 3.22 0.49 -36.96
N ALA A 558 3.13 -0.67 -37.58
CA ALA A 558 3.75 -1.90 -37.10
C ALA A 558 5.28 -1.79 -37.21
N GLY A 559 5.98 -1.93 -36.09
CA GLY A 559 7.43 -2.11 -36.06
C GLY A 559 7.82 -3.59 -35.92
N PRO A 560 9.13 -3.91 -35.92
CA PRO A 560 9.60 -5.30 -35.83
C PRO A 560 9.16 -6.02 -34.53
N ALA A 561 8.99 -5.28 -33.43
CA ALA A 561 8.66 -5.83 -32.11
C ALA A 561 7.52 -5.10 -31.39
N ASN A 562 7.04 -3.97 -31.90
CA ASN A 562 6.02 -3.13 -31.28
C ASN A 562 5.17 -2.43 -32.35
N VAL A 563 4.14 -1.70 -31.92
CA VAL A 563 3.37 -0.79 -32.77
C VAL A 563 3.48 0.61 -32.20
N GLU A 564 3.83 1.57 -33.04
CA GLU A 564 3.78 2.98 -32.69
C GLU A 564 2.35 3.51 -32.87
N TRP A 565 1.63 3.63 -31.75
CA TRP A 565 0.24 4.04 -31.77
C TRP A 565 0.09 5.54 -31.87
N SER A 566 -0.80 5.98 -32.76
CA SER A 566 -1.27 7.36 -32.89
C SER A 566 -2.73 7.45 -32.46
N PHE A 567 -2.96 8.03 -31.29
CA PHE A 567 -4.31 8.30 -30.79
C PHE A 567 -4.72 9.70 -31.22
N GLY A 568 -5.62 9.80 -32.20
CA GLY A 568 -6.07 11.07 -32.75
C GLY A 568 -6.61 11.99 -31.64
N ARG A 569 -6.06 13.21 -31.53
CA ARG A 569 -6.73 14.30 -30.84
C ARG A 569 -8.08 14.53 -31.56
N LYS A 570 -9.20 14.44 -30.83
CA LYS A 570 -10.47 15.00 -31.32
C LYS A 570 -10.22 16.49 -31.62
N ARG A 571 -9.92 16.83 -32.89
CA ARG A 571 -10.18 18.17 -33.41
C ARG A 571 -11.70 18.26 -33.51
N GLY A 572 -12.33 18.92 -32.56
CA GLY A 572 -13.69 19.40 -32.74
C GLY A 572 -13.71 20.29 -33.98
N LEU A 573 -14.33 19.83 -35.03
CA LEU A 573 -14.83 20.72 -36.08
C LEU A 573 -15.92 21.55 -35.38
N ALA A 574 -15.57 22.77 -35.01
CA ALA A 574 -16.56 23.82 -34.80
C ALA A 574 -17.11 24.19 -36.20
N LEU A 575 -18.36 23.84 -36.46
CA LEU A 575 -19.21 24.42 -37.45
C LEU A 575 -19.96 25.60 -36.82
#